data_f6d7b90af5f29d63327cff090da425a7
#
_entry.id   f6d7b90af5f29d63327cff090da425a7
#
_cell.length_a   1.000
_cell.length_b   1.000
_cell.length_c   1.000
_cell.angle_alpha   90.00
_cell.angle_beta   90.00
_cell.angle_gamma   90.00
#
_symmetry.space_group_name_H-M   'P 1'
#
loop_
_entity.id
_entity.type
_entity.pdbx_description
1 polymer ?
#
loop_
_entity_poly.entity_id
_entity_poly.type
_entity_poly.pdbx_seq_one_letter_code
_entity_poly.pdbx_strand_id
1 'polypeptide(L)'
;VDLETGDRNWDKLKEVGVKYVPGGSAANTITCTSIFGMPSGFIGKIGNDELGHLYRSSLEQSGVKTTLLTGTKGSGRAMCFITGANAERTFADYMGAALELVPEDLKPEFFEGYDYFHIEGYLVQNQDLIRKAVQMAKEAGCIISIDMASYNVVESNEAFFHNLVEKYIDIVFA
;
A
#
# COMPACT_ATOMS: atom_id res chain seq x y z
N VAL A 1 -9.38 4.85 13.27
CA VAL A 1 -10.80 5.24 13.45
C VAL A 1 -11.65 4.01 13.15
N ASP A 2 -12.64 3.71 13.98
CA ASP A 2 -13.57 2.62 13.68
C ASP A 2 -14.46 2.95 12.47
N LEU A 3 -15.06 1.91 11.87
CA LEU A 3 -15.83 2.05 10.62
C LEU A 3 -17.00 3.03 10.78
N GLU A 4 -17.74 2.93 11.89
CA GLU A 4 -18.92 3.76 12.15
C GLU A 4 -18.57 5.24 12.29
N THR A 5 -17.50 5.55 13.04
CA THR A 5 -17.00 6.93 13.18
C THR A 5 -16.42 7.44 11.86
N GLY A 6 -15.74 6.59 11.12
CA GLY A 6 -15.20 6.90 9.80
C GLY A 6 -16.30 7.26 8.81
N ASP A 7 -17.35 6.45 8.72
CA ASP A 7 -18.44 6.65 7.77
C ASP A 7 -19.29 7.90 8.12
N ARG A 8 -19.57 8.11 9.39
CA ARG A 8 -20.31 9.30 9.86
C ARG A 8 -19.58 10.61 9.54
N ASN A 9 -18.26 10.64 9.69
CA ASN A 9 -17.46 11.80 9.32
C ASN A 9 -17.33 11.95 7.81
N TRP A 10 -17.25 10.84 7.09
CA TRP A 10 -17.16 10.80 5.65
C TRP A 10 -18.38 11.43 4.97
N ASP A 11 -19.59 11.09 5.43
CA ASP A 11 -20.82 11.65 4.86
C ASP A 11 -20.92 13.17 5.10
N LYS A 12 -20.51 13.65 6.27
CA LYS A 12 -20.43 15.09 6.55
C LYS A 12 -19.42 15.81 5.66
N LEU A 13 -18.28 15.16 5.35
CA LEU A 13 -17.27 15.77 4.51
C LEU A 13 -17.69 15.83 3.04
N LYS A 14 -18.51 14.91 2.56
CA LYS A 14 -19.09 14.98 1.19
C LYS A 14 -19.86 16.27 0.93
N GLU A 15 -20.51 16.81 1.97
CA GLU A 15 -21.28 18.06 1.87
C GLU A 15 -20.39 19.29 1.67
N VAL A 16 -19.12 19.24 2.06
CA VAL A 16 -18.16 20.37 1.95
C VAL A 16 -17.20 20.25 0.77
N GLY A 17 -17.46 19.33 -0.16
CA GLY A 17 -16.70 19.21 -1.40
C GLY A 17 -15.37 18.46 -1.24
N VAL A 18 -15.43 17.16 -1.03
CA VAL A 18 -14.25 16.28 -0.92
C VAL A 18 -13.63 16.04 -2.29
N LYS A 19 -12.32 16.21 -2.39
CA LYS A 19 -11.53 15.77 -3.53
C LYS A 19 -10.96 14.39 -3.24
N TYR A 20 -11.27 13.42 -4.08
CA TYR A 20 -10.68 12.09 -4.02
C TYR A 20 -9.36 12.08 -4.79
N VAL A 21 -8.32 11.57 -4.14
CA VAL A 21 -7.02 11.38 -4.77
C VAL A 21 -6.55 9.97 -4.42
N PRO A 22 -6.28 9.11 -5.41
CA PRO A 22 -5.64 7.83 -5.14
C PRO A 22 -4.32 8.06 -4.41
N GLY A 23 -4.03 7.22 -3.42
CA GLY A 23 -2.86 7.39 -2.56
C GLY A 23 -2.29 6.05 -2.09
N GLY A 24 -1.37 6.16 -1.13
CA GLY A 24 -0.55 5.07 -0.64
C GLY A 24 0.85 5.15 -1.22
N SER A 25 1.88 5.04 -0.37
CA SER A 25 3.28 5.21 -0.78
C SER A 25 3.68 4.24 -1.89
N ALA A 26 3.42 2.95 -1.73
CA ALA A 26 3.70 1.94 -2.75
C ALA A 26 2.99 2.21 -4.08
N ALA A 27 1.71 2.62 -4.04
CA ALA A 27 0.96 2.94 -5.25
C ALA A 27 1.50 4.18 -5.96
N ASN A 28 1.91 5.20 -5.20
CA ASN A 28 2.53 6.40 -5.76
C ASN A 28 3.88 6.06 -6.42
N THR A 29 4.71 5.26 -5.77
CA THR A 29 5.99 4.80 -6.30
C THR A 29 5.80 4.05 -7.61
N ILE A 30 4.90 3.07 -7.65
CA ILE A 30 4.70 2.25 -8.85
C ILE A 30 4.01 3.02 -9.98
N THR A 31 3.13 3.98 -9.64
CA THR A 31 2.52 4.89 -10.61
C THR A 31 3.58 5.77 -11.28
N CYS A 32 4.48 6.37 -10.50
CA CYS A 32 5.58 7.16 -11.05
C CYS A 32 6.48 6.30 -11.96
N THR A 33 6.83 5.09 -11.55
CA THR A 33 7.62 4.16 -12.34
C THR A 33 6.95 3.85 -13.67
N SER A 34 5.64 3.61 -13.67
CA SER A 34 4.86 3.37 -14.88
C SER A 34 4.83 4.59 -15.82
N ILE A 35 4.65 5.79 -15.28
CA ILE A 35 4.65 7.04 -16.04
C ILE A 35 6.02 7.27 -16.72
N PHE A 36 7.12 6.84 -16.09
CA PHE A 36 8.45 6.86 -16.70
C PHE A 36 8.67 5.77 -17.77
N GLY A 37 7.64 5.00 -18.09
CA GLY A 37 7.65 4.03 -19.18
C GLY A 37 8.13 2.63 -18.79
N MET A 38 8.28 2.33 -17.49
CA MET A 38 8.65 0.99 -17.03
C MET A 38 7.40 0.15 -16.81
N PRO A 39 7.34 -1.10 -17.34
CA PRO A 39 6.25 -2.02 -17.05
C PRO A 39 6.12 -2.24 -15.53
N SER A 40 4.96 -1.93 -14.98
CA SER A 40 4.76 -1.87 -13.54
C SER A 40 3.52 -2.66 -13.11
N GLY A 41 3.58 -3.32 -11.96
CA GLY A 41 2.48 -4.07 -11.37
C GLY A 41 2.26 -3.69 -9.91
N PHE A 42 1.01 -3.82 -9.44
CA PHE A 42 0.65 -3.54 -8.06
C PHE A 42 -0.21 -4.67 -7.48
N ILE A 43 0.20 -5.19 -6.33
CA ILE A 43 -0.53 -6.21 -5.57
C ILE A 43 -1.18 -5.52 -4.37
N GLY A 44 -2.48 -5.77 -4.16
CA GLY A 44 -3.20 -5.19 -3.03
C GLY A 44 -4.58 -5.80 -2.82
N LYS A 45 -5.33 -5.25 -1.84
CA LYS A 45 -6.70 -5.66 -1.56
C LYS A 45 -7.58 -4.45 -1.33
N ILE A 46 -8.72 -4.41 -2.01
CA ILE A 46 -9.68 -3.31 -2.00
C ILE A 46 -11.07 -3.82 -1.61
N GLY A 47 -11.95 -2.92 -1.18
CA GLY A 47 -13.36 -3.23 -1.01
C GLY A 47 -14.10 -3.29 -2.36
N ASN A 48 -15.28 -3.91 -2.34
CA ASN A 48 -16.20 -3.88 -3.48
C ASN A 48 -17.08 -2.62 -3.40
N ASP A 49 -16.46 -1.46 -3.48
CA ASP A 49 -17.10 -0.15 -3.34
C ASP A 49 -16.57 0.87 -4.37
N GLU A 50 -17.19 2.04 -4.40
CA GLU A 50 -16.84 3.14 -5.31
C GLU A 50 -15.36 3.53 -5.21
N LEU A 51 -14.80 3.58 -3.98
CA LEU A 51 -13.41 3.93 -3.76
C LEU A 51 -12.45 2.87 -4.29
N GLY A 52 -12.80 1.59 -4.14
CA GLY A 52 -12.02 0.48 -4.71
C GLY A 52 -12.00 0.51 -6.24
N HIS A 53 -13.15 0.78 -6.86
CA HIS A 53 -13.24 0.93 -8.31
C HIS A 53 -12.46 2.16 -8.80
N LEU A 54 -12.56 3.29 -8.11
CA LEU A 54 -11.79 4.50 -8.42
C LEU A 54 -10.28 4.23 -8.33
N TYR A 55 -9.85 3.57 -7.26
CA TYR A 55 -8.44 3.23 -7.03
C TYR A 55 -7.88 2.34 -8.14
N ARG A 56 -8.59 1.26 -8.47
CA ARG A 56 -8.23 0.37 -9.58
C ARG A 56 -8.11 1.13 -10.90
N SER A 57 -9.16 1.87 -11.26
CA SER A 57 -9.20 2.62 -12.51
C SER A 57 -8.06 3.63 -12.62
N SER A 58 -7.70 4.29 -11.53
CA SER A 58 -6.60 5.26 -11.52
C SER A 58 -5.24 4.61 -11.76
N LEU A 59 -4.97 3.46 -11.13
CA LEU A 59 -3.73 2.72 -11.36
C LEU A 59 -3.64 2.22 -12.81
N GLU A 60 -4.71 1.65 -13.34
CA GLU A 60 -4.78 1.12 -14.70
C GLU A 60 -4.65 2.24 -15.76
N GLN A 61 -5.26 3.41 -15.54
CA GLN A 61 -5.09 4.58 -16.40
C GLN A 61 -3.66 5.11 -16.43
N SER A 62 -2.91 4.89 -15.34
CA SER A 62 -1.48 5.21 -15.27
C SER A 62 -0.58 4.11 -15.87
N GLY A 63 -1.16 3.06 -16.48
CA GLY A 63 -0.42 1.97 -17.09
C GLY A 63 0.04 0.87 -16.13
N VAL A 64 -0.40 0.90 -14.87
CA VAL A 64 -0.05 -0.12 -13.88
C VAL A 64 -0.94 -1.35 -14.05
N LYS A 65 -0.34 -2.54 -14.16
CA LYS A 65 -1.06 -3.83 -14.13
C LYS A 65 -1.51 -4.10 -12.69
N THR A 66 -2.81 -4.14 -12.45
CA THR A 66 -3.34 -4.34 -11.11
C THR A 66 -3.63 -5.80 -10.79
N THR A 67 -3.10 -6.30 -9.66
CA THR A 67 -3.49 -7.54 -8.99
C THR A 67 -4.21 -7.16 -7.70
N LEU A 68 -5.41 -6.61 -7.84
CA LEU A 68 -6.24 -6.14 -6.73
C LEU A 68 -7.31 -7.18 -6.39
N LEU A 69 -7.12 -7.81 -5.23
CA LEU A 69 -8.08 -8.74 -4.65
C LEU A 69 -9.25 -7.98 -4.02
N THR A 70 -10.38 -8.63 -3.84
CA THR A 70 -11.55 -8.04 -3.20
C THR A 70 -11.67 -8.54 -1.77
N GLY A 71 -11.72 -7.62 -0.81
CA GLY A 71 -11.96 -7.91 0.60
C GLY A 71 -13.43 -7.87 0.97
N THR A 72 -13.72 -8.13 2.24
CA THR A 72 -15.07 -8.08 2.83
C THR A 72 -15.41 -6.70 3.39
N LYS A 73 -14.38 -5.93 3.77
CA LYS A 73 -14.49 -4.55 4.26
C LYS A 73 -14.48 -3.55 3.11
N GLY A 74 -14.91 -2.32 3.41
CA GLY A 74 -14.74 -1.19 2.49
C GLY A 74 -13.27 -0.87 2.20
N SER A 75 -13.02 -0.21 1.09
CA SER A 75 -11.66 0.19 0.69
C SER A 75 -10.99 1.11 1.71
N GLY A 76 -9.68 0.98 1.82
CA GLY A 76 -8.84 1.85 2.64
C GLY A 76 -8.97 3.31 2.21
N ARG A 77 -8.96 4.22 3.18
CA ARG A 77 -9.03 5.67 2.96
C ARG A 77 -8.31 6.44 4.06
N ALA A 78 -7.70 7.54 3.69
CA ALA A 78 -7.09 8.50 4.59
C ALA A 78 -7.78 9.85 4.43
N MET A 79 -8.27 10.42 5.52
CA MET A 79 -8.79 11.79 5.55
C MET A 79 -7.66 12.72 5.97
N CYS A 80 -7.28 13.64 5.09
CA CYS A 80 -6.27 14.65 5.39
C CYS A 80 -6.95 15.95 5.80
N PHE A 81 -6.79 16.33 7.05
CA PHE A 81 -7.24 17.60 7.59
C PHE A 81 -6.09 18.61 7.51
N ILE A 82 -6.33 19.72 6.83
CA ILE A 82 -5.37 20.83 6.76
C ILE A 82 -5.86 21.93 7.70
N THR A 83 -5.12 22.21 8.76
CA THR A 83 -5.54 23.13 9.82
C THR A 83 -4.51 24.21 10.08
N GLY A 84 -5.02 25.35 10.62
CA GLY A 84 -4.17 26.46 11.04
C GLY A 84 -3.50 27.23 9.90
N ALA A 85 -2.84 28.32 10.29
CA ALA A 85 -2.13 29.20 9.36
C ALA A 85 -0.89 28.55 8.72
N ASN A 86 -0.34 27.53 9.38
CA ASN A 86 0.87 26.80 8.93
C ASN A 86 0.52 25.59 8.03
N ALA A 87 -0.75 25.39 7.66
CA ALA A 87 -1.22 24.26 6.85
C ALA A 87 -0.78 22.89 7.42
N GLU A 88 -0.88 22.72 8.74
CA GLU A 88 -0.57 21.44 9.41
C GLU A 88 -1.52 20.35 8.90
N ARG A 89 -0.95 19.17 8.61
CA ARG A 89 -1.69 18.02 8.11
C ARG A 89 -1.87 16.98 9.21
N THR A 90 -3.11 16.65 9.48
CA THR A 90 -3.49 15.54 10.36
C THR A 90 -4.24 14.51 9.55
N PHE A 91 -3.92 13.23 9.74
CA PHE A 91 -4.54 12.13 9.03
C PHE A 91 -5.44 11.33 9.96
N ALA A 92 -6.60 10.94 9.44
CA ALA A 92 -7.45 9.91 10.04
C ALA A 92 -7.60 8.77 9.04
N ASP A 93 -6.94 7.65 9.34
CA ASP A 93 -6.82 6.53 8.44
C ASP A 93 -7.80 5.41 8.80
N TYR A 94 -8.46 4.89 7.78
CA TYR A 94 -9.21 3.65 7.82
C TYR A 94 -8.59 2.70 6.79
N MET A 95 -7.94 1.65 7.25
CA MET A 95 -7.22 0.73 6.38
C MET A 95 -8.13 -0.27 5.65
N GLY A 96 -9.28 -0.60 6.24
CA GLY A 96 -10.32 -1.40 5.59
C GLY A 96 -9.82 -2.72 5.02
N ALA A 97 -10.20 -2.99 3.78
CA ALA A 97 -9.86 -4.20 3.05
C ALA A 97 -8.33 -4.38 2.84
N ALA A 98 -7.53 -3.32 2.90
CA ALA A 98 -6.08 -3.42 2.74
C ALA A 98 -5.44 -4.30 3.85
N LEU A 99 -5.99 -4.29 5.07
CA LEU A 99 -5.53 -5.16 6.16
C LEU A 99 -6.01 -6.61 6.04
N GLU A 100 -6.91 -6.90 5.11
CA GLU A 100 -7.37 -8.26 4.84
C GLU A 100 -6.46 -9.01 3.86
N LEU A 101 -5.42 -8.36 3.33
CA LEU A 101 -4.40 -9.04 2.54
C LEU A 101 -3.56 -9.94 3.46
N VAL A 102 -3.56 -11.23 3.19
CA VAL A 102 -2.92 -12.25 4.01
C VAL A 102 -1.95 -13.09 3.17
N PRO A 103 -1.02 -13.83 3.80
CA PRO A 103 -0.06 -14.67 3.06
C PRO A 103 -0.71 -15.67 2.09
N GLU A 104 -1.90 -16.18 2.44
CA GLU A 104 -2.66 -17.15 1.64
C GLU A 104 -3.22 -16.57 0.34
N ASP A 105 -3.37 -15.25 0.27
CA ASP A 105 -3.80 -14.53 -0.92
C ASP A 105 -2.70 -14.46 -2.00
N LEU A 106 -1.43 -14.61 -1.59
CA LEU A 106 -0.29 -14.48 -2.50
C LEU A 106 -0.10 -15.74 -3.34
N LYS A 107 0.17 -15.54 -4.62
CA LYS A 107 0.44 -16.59 -5.59
C LYS A 107 1.75 -16.33 -6.33
N PRO A 108 2.52 -17.38 -6.70
CA PRO A 108 3.78 -17.22 -7.42
C PRO A 108 3.65 -16.38 -8.69
N GLU A 109 2.57 -16.56 -9.44
CA GLU A 109 2.31 -15.85 -10.68
C GLU A 109 2.18 -14.32 -10.54
N PHE A 110 2.03 -13.81 -9.31
CA PHE A 110 1.99 -12.35 -9.05
C PHE A 110 3.38 -11.71 -9.18
N PHE A 111 4.44 -12.51 -9.07
CA PHE A 111 5.83 -12.06 -9.10
C PHE A 111 6.54 -12.41 -10.42
N GLU A 112 5.95 -13.29 -11.23
CA GLU A 112 6.56 -13.74 -12.48
C GLU A 112 6.66 -12.63 -13.53
N GLY A 113 7.83 -12.55 -14.16
CA GLY A 113 8.11 -11.58 -15.24
C GLY A 113 8.41 -10.16 -14.76
N TYR A 114 8.67 -10.00 -13.46
CA TYR A 114 9.18 -8.75 -12.89
C TYR A 114 10.64 -8.91 -12.45
N ASP A 115 11.45 -7.88 -12.73
CA ASP A 115 12.86 -7.83 -12.32
C ASP A 115 13.02 -7.32 -10.89
N TYR A 116 12.07 -6.48 -10.43
CA TYR A 116 12.11 -5.83 -9.12
C TYR A 116 10.81 -6.05 -8.35
N PHE A 117 10.93 -6.24 -7.06
CA PHE A 117 9.83 -6.23 -6.11
C PHE A 117 10.07 -5.19 -5.03
N HIS A 118 9.17 -4.21 -4.90
CA HIS A 118 9.28 -3.11 -3.92
C HIS A 118 8.27 -3.27 -2.78
N ILE A 119 8.74 -3.04 -1.56
CA ILE A 119 7.93 -3.13 -0.35
C ILE A 119 8.03 -1.82 0.43
N GLU A 120 6.92 -1.42 1.01
CA GLU A 120 6.86 -0.31 1.96
C GLU A 120 6.90 -0.83 3.40
N GLY A 121 7.75 -0.26 4.22
CA GLY A 121 7.94 -0.65 5.63
C GLY A 121 6.67 -0.51 6.48
N TYR A 122 5.72 0.31 6.07
CA TYR A 122 4.42 0.41 6.74
C TYR A 122 3.62 -0.90 6.77
N LEU A 123 3.94 -1.87 5.91
CA LEU A 123 3.33 -3.20 5.90
C LEU A 123 3.77 -4.08 7.09
N VAL A 124 4.72 -3.64 7.91
CA VAL A 124 5.28 -4.39 9.04
C VAL A 124 4.23 -4.86 10.07
N GLN A 125 3.04 -4.30 10.05
CA GLN A 125 1.90 -4.77 10.84
C GLN A 125 1.49 -6.21 10.49
N ASN A 126 1.82 -6.69 9.28
CA ASN A 126 1.66 -8.07 8.86
C ASN A 126 3.02 -8.65 8.40
N GLN A 127 3.83 -9.02 9.39
CA GLN A 127 5.17 -9.54 9.16
C GLN A 127 5.18 -10.85 8.35
N ASP A 128 4.18 -11.71 8.54
CA ASP A 128 4.08 -12.97 7.83
C ASP A 128 3.76 -12.75 6.34
N LEU A 129 2.94 -11.76 6.01
CA LEU A 129 2.68 -11.34 4.64
C LEU A 129 3.99 -10.89 3.97
N ILE A 130 4.79 -10.03 4.64
CA ILE A 130 6.07 -9.57 4.11
C ILE A 130 7.02 -10.75 3.89
N ARG A 131 7.19 -11.63 4.89
CA ARG A 131 8.05 -12.81 4.77
C ARG A 131 7.68 -13.67 3.57
N LYS A 132 6.38 -13.93 3.40
CA LYS A 132 5.89 -14.73 2.28
C LYS A 132 6.11 -14.04 0.94
N ALA A 133 5.84 -12.74 0.86
CA ALA A 133 6.01 -11.95 -0.36
C ALA A 133 7.49 -11.91 -0.80
N VAL A 134 8.42 -11.62 0.12
CA VAL A 134 9.86 -11.57 -0.23
C VAL A 134 10.40 -12.94 -0.61
N GLN A 135 9.93 -14.00 0.04
CA GLN A 135 10.32 -15.35 -0.34
C GLN A 135 9.89 -15.68 -1.77
N MET A 136 8.60 -15.45 -2.10
CA MET A 136 8.07 -15.69 -3.44
C MET A 136 8.77 -14.81 -4.50
N ALA A 137 9.03 -13.55 -4.20
CA ALA A 137 9.76 -12.65 -5.10
C ALA A 137 11.20 -13.14 -5.36
N LYS A 138 11.91 -13.62 -4.33
CA LYS A 138 13.24 -14.25 -4.50
C LYS A 138 13.18 -15.51 -5.35
N GLU A 139 12.20 -16.37 -5.12
CA GLU A 139 11.99 -17.59 -5.91
C GLU A 139 11.69 -17.25 -7.39
N ALA A 140 11.01 -16.12 -7.65
CA ALA A 140 10.79 -15.59 -9.00
C ALA A 140 12.02 -14.89 -9.61
N GLY A 141 13.09 -14.70 -8.86
CA GLY A 141 14.33 -14.06 -9.31
C GLY A 141 14.34 -12.52 -9.21
N CYS A 142 13.40 -11.92 -8.49
CA CYS A 142 13.35 -10.47 -8.34
C CYS A 142 14.48 -9.93 -7.46
N ILE A 143 14.96 -8.75 -7.80
CA ILE A 143 15.72 -7.86 -6.90
C ILE A 143 14.72 -7.20 -5.95
N ILE A 144 14.96 -7.30 -4.65
CA ILE A 144 14.00 -6.81 -3.65
C ILE A 144 14.47 -5.49 -3.06
N SER A 145 13.59 -4.49 -3.12
CA SER A 145 13.81 -3.20 -2.48
C SER A 145 12.79 -2.92 -1.40
N ILE A 146 13.21 -2.19 -0.36
CA ILE A 146 12.35 -1.75 0.73
C ILE A 146 12.56 -0.27 1.02
N ASP A 147 11.45 0.46 1.21
CA ASP A 147 11.44 1.75 1.90
C ASP A 147 11.17 1.51 3.39
N MET A 148 12.02 2.07 4.27
CA MET A 148 11.95 1.84 5.71
C MET A 148 10.79 2.61 6.39
N ALA A 149 10.07 3.41 5.65
CA ALA A 149 8.90 4.20 6.06
C ALA A 149 9.25 5.36 7.00
N SER A 150 9.22 5.14 8.31
CA SER A 150 9.53 6.18 9.31
C SER A 150 10.31 5.61 10.48
N TYR A 151 11.07 6.48 11.17
CA TYR A 151 11.87 6.06 12.31
C TYR A 151 11.06 5.34 13.39
N ASN A 152 9.83 5.75 13.67
CA ASN A 152 8.95 5.11 14.65
C ASN A 152 8.62 3.66 14.27
N VAL A 153 8.39 3.42 12.97
CA VAL A 153 8.09 2.08 12.45
C VAL A 153 9.32 1.19 12.59
N VAL A 154 10.50 1.71 12.26
CA VAL A 154 11.77 0.99 12.37
C VAL A 154 12.08 0.67 13.82
N GLU A 155 12.05 1.67 14.72
CA GLU A 155 12.35 1.51 16.15
C GLU A 155 11.44 0.46 16.80
N SER A 156 10.15 0.49 16.48
CA SER A 156 9.18 -0.47 17.03
C SER A 156 9.32 -1.89 16.48
N ASN A 157 10.06 -2.08 15.37
CA ASN A 157 10.17 -3.35 14.66
C ASN A 157 11.61 -3.69 14.26
N GLU A 158 12.60 -3.17 14.99
CA GLU A 158 14.03 -3.26 14.67
C GLU A 158 14.49 -4.68 14.34
N ALA A 159 14.20 -5.64 15.23
CA ALA A 159 14.62 -7.02 15.03
C ALA A 159 14.03 -7.67 13.76
N PHE A 160 12.81 -7.29 13.39
CA PHE A 160 12.19 -7.77 12.17
C PHE A 160 12.88 -7.19 10.94
N PHE A 161 13.07 -5.86 10.90
CA PHE A 161 13.73 -5.20 9.77
C PHE A 161 15.18 -5.66 9.59
N HIS A 162 15.92 -5.80 10.68
CA HIS A 162 17.28 -6.32 10.63
C HIS A 162 17.35 -7.71 9.96
N ASN A 163 16.50 -8.63 10.43
CA ASN A 163 16.42 -9.96 9.84
C ASN A 163 15.98 -9.96 8.37
N LEU A 164 15.02 -9.10 8.03
CA LEU A 164 14.50 -8.97 6.67
C LEU A 164 15.58 -8.45 5.72
N VAL A 165 16.27 -7.37 6.11
CA VAL A 165 17.33 -6.73 5.32
C VAL A 165 18.49 -7.70 5.10
N GLU A 166 18.97 -8.36 6.15
CA GLU A 166 20.09 -9.31 6.02
C GLU A 166 19.80 -10.48 5.08
N LYS A 167 18.55 -10.96 5.05
CA LYS A 167 18.23 -12.21 4.35
C LYS A 167 17.66 -12.03 2.95
N TYR A 168 16.94 -10.95 2.71
CA TYR A 168 16.10 -10.85 1.52
C TYR A 168 16.28 -9.57 0.72
N ILE A 169 16.67 -8.47 1.35
CA ILE A 169 16.64 -7.16 0.71
C ILE A 169 17.95 -6.86 -0.02
N ASP A 170 17.85 -6.42 -1.25
CA ASP A 170 19.00 -6.04 -2.07
C ASP A 170 19.22 -4.51 -2.06
N ILE A 171 18.12 -3.71 -1.92
CA ILE A 171 18.15 -2.25 -1.93
C ILE A 171 17.32 -1.71 -0.78
N VAL A 172 17.89 -0.80 0.01
CA VAL A 172 17.22 -0.12 1.12
C VAL A 172 17.11 1.37 0.83
N PHE A 173 15.90 1.91 1.00
CA PHE A 173 15.62 3.35 1.04
C PHE A 173 15.34 3.73 2.51
N ALA A 174 16.12 4.69 3.08
CA ALA A 174 16.04 5.13 4.48
C ALA A 174 16.24 6.64 4.63
#